data_85fcacdd849cce2508dc9ada241e333b
#
_entry.id   85fcacdd849cce2508dc9ada241e333b
#
_cell.length_a   1.000
_cell.length_b   1.000
_cell.length_c   1.000
_cell.angle_alpha   90.00
_cell.angle_beta   90.00
_cell.angle_gamma   90.00
#
_symmetry.space_group_name_H-M   'P 1'
#
loop_
_entity.id
_entity.type
_entity.pdbx_description
1 polymer ?
#
loop_
_entity_poly.entity_id
_entity_poly.type
_entity_poly.pdbx_seq_one_letter_code
_entity_poly.pdbx_strand_id
1 'polypeptide(L)'
;YLVESDYKYKITGTEQDIDYFSKTNQQINFEYLKDNFYGKEIELNLSGIKINGKVELPIDKYLKELSTINNKVKILIEKSGEPIKILNFDDLRKEWVSKKVELTNKYFTDNTMLSLIELTDLGYKNDISFKQNFFNNLVYKLLFFDGYNKIYVTNNIKKGKFEIKNYISNITLPIVTEICMKNYDMSKNMLEIVIKGHLRDGIFNNYKFNEMFNFNKSQKLKSELEIVYYFEITTGYLLKCDCSIISKNENYFRENKIKIIRKGTEENEWI
;
A
#
# COMPACT_ATOMS: atom_id res chain seq x y z
N TYR A 1 2.62 12.90 -7.56
CA TYR A 1 2.62 12.67 -6.11
C TYR A 1 4.01 12.30 -5.62
N LEU A 2 4.36 12.81 -4.44
CA LEU A 2 5.47 12.32 -3.64
C LEU A 2 4.90 11.34 -2.62
N VAL A 3 5.52 10.17 -2.49
CA VAL A 3 5.13 9.13 -1.54
C VAL A 3 6.29 8.87 -0.60
N GLU A 4 6.06 9.04 0.68
CA GLU A 4 6.99 8.67 1.75
C GLU A 4 6.38 7.53 2.56
N SER A 5 7.16 6.51 2.85
CA SER A 5 6.70 5.38 3.66
C SER A 5 7.75 5.03 4.69
N ASP A 6 7.36 5.09 5.96
CA ASP A 6 8.17 4.64 7.09
C ASP A 6 7.63 3.30 7.57
N TYR A 7 8.52 2.35 7.71
CA TYR A 7 8.22 1.02 8.20
C TYR A 7 9.11 0.68 9.39
N LYS A 8 8.47 0.33 10.51
CA LYS A 8 9.13 -0.14 11.71
C LYS A 8 8.61 -1.51 12.09
N TYR A 9 9.49 -2.38 12.52
CA TYR A 9 9.17 -3.74 12.88
C TYR A 9 10.07 -4.22 14.01
N LYS A 10 9.47 -4.74 15.07
CA LYS A 10 10.19 -5.26 16.22
C LYS A 10 9.57 -6.58 16.69
N ILE A 11 10.41 -7.58 16.89
CA ILE A 11 10.06 -8.84 17.56
C ILE A 11 11.00 -9.01 18.72
N THR A 12 10.47 -9.42 19.88
CA THR A 12 11.23 -9.73 21.09
C THR A 12 10.78 -11.05 21.67
N GLY A 13 11.65 -11.67 22.48
CA GLY A 13 11.33 -12.95 23.15
C GLY A 13 11.39 -14.17 22.23
N THR A 14 12.09 -14.06 21.10
CA THR A 14 12.47 -15.15 20.21
C THR A 14 13.97 -15.43 20.34
N GLU A 15 14.49 -16.47 19.64
CA GLU A 15 15.93 -16.78 19.66
C GLU A 15 16.80 -15.60 19.15
N GLN A 16 16.24 -14.75 18.31
CA GLN A 16 16.86 -13.52 17.84
C GLN A 16 15.84 -12.38 17.88
N ASP A 17 16.12 -11.37 18.70
CA ASP A 17 15.35 -10.14 18.70
C ASP A 17 15.60 -9.38 17.38
N ILE A 18 14.53 -8.92 16.74
CA ILE A 18 14.58 -8.16 15.50
C ILE A 18 14.13 -6.73 15.80
N ASP A 19 14.92 -5.75 15.38
CA ASP A 19 14.55 -4.33 15.38
C ASP A 19 14.94 -3.74 14.00
N TYR A 20 13.93 -3.53 13.18
CA TYR A 20 14.10 -3.10 11.79
C TYR A 20 13.35 -1.80 11.52
N PHE A 21 13.99 -0.91 10.79
CA PHE A 21 13.42 0.33 10.28
C PHE A 21 13.83 0.55 8.83
N SER A 22 12.86 0.92 8.01
CA SER A 22 13.08 1.33 6.61
C SER A 22 12.25 2.56 6.28
N LYS A 23 12.84 3.46 5.49
CA LYS A 23 12.14 4.61 4.90
C LYS A 23 12.25 4.52 3.39
N THR A 24 11.12 4.61 2.72
CA THR A 24 11.03 4.60 1.26
C THR A 24 10.48 5.93 0.76
N ASN A 25 11.11 6.51 -0.25
CA ASN A 25 10.61 7.65 -0.99
C ASN A 25 10.39 7.24 -2.43
N GLN A 26 9.27 7.65 -3.02
CA GLN A 26 8.90 7.35 -4.40
C GLN A 26 8.13 8.53 -5.01
N GLN A 27 8.29 8.73 -6.30
CA GLN A 27 7.47 9.64 -7.07
C GLN A 27 6.53 8.85 -7.98
N ILE A 28 5.24 9.21 -7.96
CA ILE A 28 4.21 8.64 -8.82
C ILE A 28 3.57 9.78 -9.62
N ASN A 29 3.69 9.72 -10.95
CA ASN A 29 3.05 10.64 -11.85
C ASN A 29 1.87 9.94 -12.52
N PHE A 30 0.73 10.64 -12.58
CA PHE A 30 -0.46 10.20 -13.29
C PHE A 30 -0.52 10.97 -14.61
N GLU A 31 -0.63 10.25 -15.69
CA GLU A 31 -0.85 10.81 -17.01
C GLU A 31 -2.21 10.33 -17.54
N TYR A 32 -3.09 11.27 -17.87
CA TYR A 32 -4.34 10.97 -18.57
C TYR A 32 -4.02 10.64 -20.03
N LEU A 33 -4.50 9.51 -20.51
CA LEU A 33 -4.29 9.09 -21.90
C LEU A 33 -5.50 9.41 -22.77
N LYS A 34 -6.67 8.89 -22.39
CA LYS A 34 -7.92 9.11 -23.14
C LYS A 34 -9.16 8.64 -22.35
N ASP A 35 -10.33 9.06 -22.82
CA ASP A 35 -11.59 8.47 -22.39
C ASP A 35 -11.84 7.12 -23.08
N ASN A 36 -12.48 6.23 -22.35
CA ASN A 36 -12.91 4.91 -22.80
C ASN A 36 -14.40 4.75 -22.47
N PHE A 37 -15.10 3.85 -23.18
CA PHE A 37 -16.51 3.57 -22.91
C PHE A 37 -16.76 3.20 -21.43
N TYR A 38 -15.85 2.44 -20.83
CA TYR A 38 -15.94 1.98 -19.44
C TYR A 38 -15.38 2.97 -18.41
N GLY A 39 -14.64 4.00 -18.84
CA GLY A 39 -14.00 4.94 -17.90
C GLY A 39 -12.87 5.73 -18.53
N LYS A 40 -11.76 5.87 -17.81
CA LYS A 40 -10.59 6.63 -18.24
C LYS A 40 -9.35 5.74 -18.29
N GLU A 41 -8.55 5.87 -19.34
CA GLU A 41 -7.23 5.25 -19.41
C GLU A 41 -6.20 6.23 -18.88
N ILE A 42 -5.41 5.76 -17.92
CA ILE A 42 -4.32 6.52 -17.30
C ILE A 42 -3.01 5.72 -17.36
N GLU A 43 -1.89 6.41 -17.34
CA GLU A 43 -0.57 5.81 -17.14
C GLU A 43 -0.01 6.27 -15.80
N LEU A 44 0.46 5.32 -14.99
CA LEU A 44 1.25 5.58 -13.80
C LEU A 44 2.73 5.48 -14.18
N ASN A 45 3.46 6.58 -14.01
CA ASN A 45 4.90 6.62 -14.17
C ASN A 45 5.55 6.63 -12.78
N LEU A 46 6.26 5.55 -12.46
CA LEU A 46 6.91 5.31 -11.17
C LEU A 46 8.39 5.64 -11.27
N SER A 47 8.90 6.47 -10.39
CA SER A 47 10.30 6.90 -10.42
C SER A 47 10.84 7.26 -9.04
N GLY A 48 12.17 7.37 -8.96
CA GLY A 48 12.86 7.91 -7.80
C GLY A 48 12.75 7.06 -6.53
N ILE A 49 12.57 5.73 -6.64
CA ILE A 49 12.50 4.86 -5.46
C ILE A 49 13.84 4.87 -4.74
N LYS A 50 13.83 5.39 -3.49
CA LYS A 50 14.98 5.37 -2.59
C LYS A 50 14.56 4.64 -1.32
N ILE A 51 15.33 3.63 -0.93
CA ILE A 51 15.11 2.84 0.27
C ILE A 51 16.31 3.09 1.20
N ASN A 52 16.04 3.64 2.38
CA ASN A 52 17.01 3.91 3.41
C ASN A 52 16.61 3.14 4.69
N GLY A 53 17.50 2.35 5.24
CA GLY A 53 17.27 1.59 6.47
C GLY A 53 18.53 1.51 7.31
N LYS A 54 18.39 1.19 8.60
CA LYS A 54 19.55 0.95 9.49
C LYS A 54 20.31 -0.33 9.11
N VAL A 55 19.59 -1.32 8.62
CA VAL A 55 20.11 -2.61 8.17
C VAL A 55 19.46 -2.91 6.84
N GLU A 56 20.25 -3.30 5.85
CA GLU A 56 19.72 -3.71 4.55
C GLU A 56 19.33 -5.20 4.61
N LEU A 57 18.03 -5.47 4.61
CA LEU A 57 17.50 -6.83 4.53
C LEU A 57 17.50 -7.35 3.08
N PRO A 58 17.44 -8.68 2.87
CA PRO A 58 17.29 -9.25 1.52
C PRO A 58 16.10 -8.65 0.76
N ILE A 59 15.00 -8.37 1.45
CA ILE A 59 13.82 -7.72 0.84
C ILE A 59 14.13 -6.32 0.31
N ASP A 60 14.97 -5.52 0.99
CA ASP A 60 15.33 -4.17 0.52
C ASP A 60 16.17 -4.23 -0.75
N LYS A 61 17.11 -5.17 -0.81
CA LYS A 61 17.90 -5.44 -2.02
C LYS A 61 16.98 -5.84 -3.17
N TYR A 62 16.06 -6.75 -2.89
CA TYR A 62 15.10 -7.23 -3.87
C TYR A 62 14.19 -6.11 -4.40
N LEU A 63 13.66 -5.27 -3.53
CA LEU A 63 12.84 -4.12 -3.92
C LEU A 63 13.61 -3.10 -4.77
N LYS A 64 14.90 -2.89 -4.49
CA LYS A 64 15.78 -2.05 -5.34
C LYS A 64 15.92 -2.65 -6.74
N GLU A 65 16.09 -3.97 -6.85
CA GLU A 65 16.16 -4.65 -8.16
C GLU A 65 14.83 -4.52 -8.91
N LEU A 66 13.70 -4.72 -8.24
CA LEU A 66 12.37 -4.58 -8.84
C LEU A 66 12.05 -3.14 -9.24
N SER A 67 12.66 -2.14 -8.61
CA SER A 67 12.43 -0.73 -8.96
C SER A 67 12.93 -0.34 -10.35
N THR A 68 13.67 -1.21 -11.02
CA THR A 68 14.17 -1.00 -12.39
C THR A 68 13.17 -1.43 -13.46
N ILE A 69 12.11 -2.14 -13.08
CA ILE A 69 11.04 -2.63 -13.97
C ILE A 69 9.68 -2.05 -13.54
N ASN A 70 8.67 -2.21 -14.37
CA ASN A 70 7.30 -1.75 -14.10
C ASN A 70 7.17 -0.25 -13.84
N ASN A 71 8.07 0.53 -14.42
CA ASN A 71 8.07 1.98 -14.25
C ASN A 71 6.87 2.66 -14.90
N LYS A 72 6.18 1.96 -15.82
CA LYS A 72 5.00 2.45 -16.53
C LYS A 72 3.87 1.43 -16.48
N VAL A 73 2.80 1.74 -15.77
CA VAL A 73 1.63 0.89 -15.65
C VAL A 73 0.41 1.61 -16.22
N LYS A 74 -0.17 1.07 -17.31
CA LYS A 74 -1.39 1.61 -17.92
C LYS A 74 -2.61 0.95 -17.31
N ILE A 75 -3.55 1.77 -16.86
CA ILE A 75 -4.72 1.31 -16.08
C ILE A 75 -5.98 1.89 -16.70
N LEU A 76 -7.00 1.05 -16.85
CA LEU A 76 -8.36 1.48 -17.05
C LEU A 76 -9.02 1.66 -15.69
N ILE A 77 -9.53 2.88 -15.41
CA ILE A 77 -10.28 3.20 -14.19
C ILE A 77 -11.72 3.56 -14.55
N GLU A 78 -12.66 3.11 -13.75
CA GLU A 78 -14.07 3.50 -13.86
C GLU A 78 -14.26 5.00 -13.60
N LYS A 79 -15.44 5.52 -13.94
CA LYS A 79 -15.86 6.88 -13.53
C LYS A 79 -15.89 7.05 -12.01
N SER A 80 -16.01 5.95 -11.30
CA SER A 80 -15.93 5.87 -9.83
C SER A 80 -14.52 6.06 -9.26
N GLY A 81 -13.47 6.01 -10.10
CA GLY A 81 -12.08 5.94 -9.66
C GLY A 81 -11.60 4.51 -9.38
N GLU A 82 -12.45 3.48 -9.50
CA GLU A 82 -12.07 2.10 -9.25
C GLU A 82 -11.26 1.53 -10.44
N PRO A 83 -10.10 0.90 -10.18
CA PRO A 83 -9.29 0.30 -11.24
C PRO A 83 -9.96 -0.97 -11.79
N ILE A 84 -10.24 -1.02 -13.09
CA ILE A 84 -10.86 -2.16 -13.77
C ILE A 84 -9.81 -3.13 -14.26
N LYS A 85 -8.80 -2.65 -14.99
CA LYS A 85 -7.87 -3.49 -15.74
C LYS A 85 -6.49 -2.86 -15.87
N ILE A 86 -5.46 -3.68 -15.93
CA ILE A 86 -4.11 -3.30 -16.38
C ILE A 86 -4.05 -3.49 -17.90
N LEU A 87 -3.77 -2.42 -18.64
CA LEU A 87 -3.86 -2.43 -20.10
C LEU A 87 -2.59 -2.93 -20.79
N ASN A 88 -1.42 -2.78 -20.16
CA ASN A 88 -0.13 -3.18 -20.71
C ASN A 88 0.48 -4.38 -19.97
N PHE A 89 -0.35 -5.32 -19.49
CA PHE A 89 0.11 -6.48 -18.72
C PHE A 89 1.14 -7.31 -19.47
N ASP A 90 0.97 -7.53 -20.79
CA ASP A 90 1.89 -8.35 -21.59
C ASP A 90 3.30 -7.75 -21.65
N ASP A 91 3.41 -6.40 -21.70
CA ASP A 91 4.70 -5.72 -21.70
C ASP A 91 5.37 -5.84 -20.34
N LEU A 92 4.60 -5.59 -19.26
CA LEU A 92 5.09 -5.76 -17.87
C LEU A 92 5.57 -7.20 -17.60
N ARG A 93 4.84 -8.19 -18.15
CA ARG A 93 5.23 -9.59 -18.04
C ARG A 93 6.52 -9.91 -18.81
N LYS A 94 6.72 -9.33 -20.00
CA LYS A 94 7.97 -9.48 -20.76
C LYS A 94 9.17 -8.89 -20.00
N GLU A 95 9.00 -7.69 -19.42
CA GLU A 95 10.02 -7.06 -18.56
C GLU A 95 10.37 -7.97 -17.38
N TRP A 96 9.35 -8.50 -16.71
CA TRP A 96 9.55 -9.43 -15.60
C TRP A 96 10.30 -10.70 -16.01
N VAL A 97 9.90 -11.36 -17.10
CA VAL A 97 10.57 -12.59 -17.56
C VAL A 97 12.06 -12.36 -17.80
N SER A 98 12.43 -11.24 -18.43
CA SER A 98 13.83 -10.86 -18.63
C SER A 98 14.55 -10.63 -17.29
N LYS A 99 13.93 -9.86 -16.38
CA LYS A 99 14.49 -9.56 -15.06
C LYS A 99 14.60 -10.80 -14.18
N LYS A 100 13.62 -11.72 -14.25
CA LYS A 100 13.66 -12.99 -13.53
C LYS A 100 14.90 -13.82 -13.88
N VAL A 101 15.23 -13.93 -15.17
CA VAL A 101 16.43 -14.65 -15.60
C VAL A 101 17.69 -14.01 -15.03
N GLU A 102 17.81 -12.68 -15.13
CA GLU A 102 18.93 -11.93 -14.55
C GLU A 102 19.07 -12.18 -13.04
N LEU A 103 17.97 -12.03 -12.28
CA LEU A 103 17.97 -12.19 -10.83
C LEU A 103 18.27 -13.63 -10.40
N THR A 104 17.69 -14.64 -11.10
CA THR A 104 17.94 -16.04 -10.80
C THR A 104 19.43 -16.36 -10.98
N ASN A 105 20.07 -15.87 -12.05
CA ASN A 105 21.49 -16.06 -12.27
C ASN A 105 22.35 -15.32 -11.24
N LYS A 106 21.94 -14.10 -10.86
CA LYS A 106 22.67 -13.27 -9.89
C LYS A 106 22.63 -13.86 -8.47
N TYR A 107 21.51 -14.46 -8.09
CA TYR A 107 21.25 -14.93 -6.72
C TYR A 107 21.09 -16.46 -6.62
N PHE A 108 21.72 -17.22 -7.52
CA PHE A 108 21.52 -18.68 -7.64
C PHE A 108 21.87 -19.47 -6.35
N THR A 109 22.66 -18.91 -5.43
CA THR A 109 23.01 -19.52 -4.13
C THR A 109 22.23 -18.93 -2.96
N ASP A 110 21.39 -17.90 -3.17
CA ASP A 110 20.65 -17.23 -2.11
C ASP A 110 19.19 -17.71 -2.10
N ASN A 111 18.89 -18.70 -1.26
CA ASN A 111 17.55 -19.28 -1.16
C ASN A 111 16.46 -18.25 -0.80
N THR A 112 16.79 -17.20 -0.01
CA THR A 112 15.86 -16.15 0.34
C THR A 112 15.49 -15.32 -0.89
N MET A 113 16.48 -14.92 -1.67
CA MET A 113 16.26 -14.19 -2.91
C MET A 113 15.51 -15.03 -3.95
N LEU A 114 15.84 -16.32 -4.09
CA LEU A 114 15.13 -17.24 -4.99
C LEU A 114 13.66 -17.36 -4.60
N SER A 115 13.36 -17.49 -3.31
CA SER A 115 11.96 -17.52 -2.83
C SER A 115 11.20 -16.23 -3.13
N LEU A 116 11.84 -15.06 -3.01
CA LEU A 116 11.24 -13.76 -3.38
C LEU A 116 10.97 -13.67 -4.89
N ILE A 117 11.87 -14.19 -5.72
CA ILE A 117 11.71 -14.26 -7.18
C ILE A 117 10.49 -15.13 -7.53
N GLU A 118 10.37 -16.31 -6.91
CA GLU A 118 9.23 -17.23 -7.12
C GLU A 118 7.91 -16.62 -6.71
N LEU A 119 7.86 -15.97 -5.55
CA LEU A 119 6.65 -15.26 -5.08
C LEU A 119 6.23 -14.14 -6.05
N THR A 120 7.19 -13.42 -6.60
CA THR A 120 6.93 -12.38 -7.60
C THR A 120 6.41 -12.99 -8.89
N ASP A 121 6.99 -14.12 -9.35
CA ASP A 121 6.56 -14.82 -10.56
C ASP A 121 5.09 -15.25 -10.50
N LEU A 122 4.61 -15.67 -9.34
CA LEU A 122 3.19 -15.99 -9.13
C LEU A 122 2.30 -14.75 -9.38
N GLY A 123 2.78 -13.56 -9.07
CA GLY A 123 2.09 -12.30 -9.35
C GLY A 123 1.95 -12.02 -10.85
N TYR A 124 2.93 -12.43 -11.66
CA TYR A 124 2.92 -12.25 -13.12
C TYR A 124 2.31 -13.44 -13.90
N LYS A 125 1.69 -14.40 -13.21
CA LYS A 125 1.08 -15.57 -13.86
C LYS A 125 0.01 -15.18 -14.88
N ASN A 126 -0.83 -14.19 -14.55
CA ASN A 126 -1.87 -13.64 -15.40
C ASN A 126 -2.22 -12.21 -14.97
N ASP A 127 -3.01 -11.49 -15.79
CA ASP A 127 -3.43 -10.10 -15.56
C ASP A 127 -4.25 -9.93 -14.27
N ILE A 128 -5.09 -10.92 -13.91
CA ILE A 128 -5.89 -10.92 -12.69
C ILE A 128 -4.99 -10.95 -11.45
N SER A 129 -4.03 -11.87 -11.43
CA SER A 129 -3.06 -12.01 -10.33
C SER A 129 -2.20 -10.76 -10.20
N PHE A 130 -1.73 -10.20 -11.33
CA PHE A 130 -0.96 -8.97 -11.35
C PHE A 130 -1.78 -7.80 -10.81
N LYS A 131 -2.98 -7.59 -11.34
CA LYS A 131 -3.90 -6.54 -10.88
C LYS A 131 -4.14 -6.66 -9.37
N GLN A 132 -4.46 -7.85 -8.87
CA GLN A 132 -4.71 -8.06 -7.46
C GLN A 132 -3.50 -7.71 -6.60
N ASN A 133 -2.30 -8.16 -6.98
CA ASN A 133 -1.08 -7.86 -6.22
C ASN A 133 -0.71 -6.38 -6.26
N PHE A 134 -0.84 -5.75 -7.44
CA PHE A 134 -0.56 -4.34 -7.63
C PHE A 134 -1.45 -3.47 -6.74
N PHE A 135 -2.77 -3.65 -6.80
CA PHE A 135 -3.72 -2.85 -6.00
C PHE A 135 -3.86 -3.31 -4.55
N ASN A 136 -3.29 -4.46 -4.16
CA ASN A 136 -3.15 -4.82 -2.75
C ASN A 136 -1.98 -4.10 -2.07
N ASN A 137 -1.05 -3.51 -2.82
CA ASN A 137 -0.05 -2.62 -2.25
C ASN A 137 -0.75 -1.41 -1.61
N LEU A 138 -0.37 -1.12 -0.38
CA LEU A 138 -1.06 -0.13 0.44
C LEU A 138 -1.03 1.29 -0.18
N VAL A 139 0.07 1.67 -0.83
CA VAL A 139 0.20 2.97 -1.53
C VAL A 139 -0.86 3.11 -2.62
N TYR A 140 -0.99 2.10 -3.50
CA TYR A 140 -2.00 2.16 -4.57
C TYR A 140 -3.42 2.06 -4.04
N LYS A 141 -3.63 1.28 -2.97
CA LYS A 141 -4.91 1.21 -2.28
C LYS A 141 -5.34 2.55 -1.68
N LEU A 142 -4.40 3.35 -1.22
CA LEU A 142 -4.65 4.71 -0.74
C LEU A 142 -4.89 5.70 -1.90
N LEU A 143 -4.14 5.59 -3.00
CA LEU A 143 -4.30 6.43 -4.18
C LEU A 143 -5.63 6.18 -4.92
N PHE A 144 -6.08 4.92 -4.99
CA PHE A 144 -7.35 4.51 -5.60
C PHE A 144 -8.41 4.26 -4.55
N PHE A 145 -8.68 5.28 -3.74
CA PHE A 145 -9.66 5.22 -2.66
C PHE A 145 -11.08 4.98 -3.21
N ASP A 146 -11.77 3.94 -2.73
CA ASP A 146 -13.12 3.54 -3.18
C ASP A 146 -14.25 4.48 -2.72
N GLY A 147 -13.89 5.57 -2.08
CA GLY A 147 -14.81 6.57 -1.54
C GLY A 147 -15.17 7.71 -2.49
N TYR A 148 -14.54 7.84 -3.65
CA TYR A 148 -14.74 8.97 -4.58
C TYR A 148 -16.19 9.17 -5.05
N ASN A 149 -17.00 8.11 -5.11
CA ASN A 149 -18.40 8.18 -5.53
C ASN A 149 -19.40 8.05 -4.37
N LYS A 150 -18.95 8.15 -3.14
CA LYS A 150 -19.82 8.03 -1.98
C LYS A 150 -20.27 9.40 -1.51
N ILE A 151 -21.54 9.53 -1.18
CA ILE A 151 -22.06 10.74 -0.54
C ILE A 151 -21.60 10.75 0.91
N TYR A 152 -20.94 11.80 1.32
CA TYR A 152 -20.55 12.06 2.70
C TYR A 152 -21.37 13.20 3.27
N VAL A 153 -21.83 13.03 4.50
CA VAL A 153 -22.52 14.06 5.28
C VAL A 153 -21.65 14.38 6.49
N THR A 154 -21.44 15.65 6.77
CA THR A 154 -20.61 16.10 7.88
C THR A 154 -21.06 15.46 9.19
N ASN A 155 -20.13 14.94 9.97
CA ASN A 155 -20.36 14.25 11.25
C ASN A 155 -21.19 12.95 11.17
N ASN A 156 -21.51 12.46 9.97
CA ASN A 156 -22.16 11.15 9.82
C ASN A 156 -21.09 10.07 9.65
N ILE A 157 -21.09 9.09 10.56
CA ILE A 157 -20.14 7.98 10.57
C ILE A 157 -20.68 6.85 9.72
N LYS A 158 -19.94 6.47 8.67
CA LYS A 158 -20.20 5.27 7.87
C LYS A 158 -19.28 4.14 8.32
N LYS A 159 -19.86 2.97 8.55
CA LYS A 159 -19.10 1.75 8.83
C LYS A 159 -18.59 1.13 7.51
N GLY A 160 -17.36 0.64 7.53
CA GLY A 160 -16.72 0.01 6.39
C GLY A 160 -15.82 -1.15 6.80
N LYS A 161 -15.13 -1.70 5.81
CA LYS A 161 -14.11 -2.73 5.99
C LYS A 161 -12.88 -2.33 5.18
N PHE A 162 -11.71 -2.59 5.74
CA PHE A 162 -10.43 -2.38 5.08
C PHE A 162 -9.57 -3.62 5.31
N GLU A 163 -9.11 -4.25 4.24
CA GLU A 163 -8.30 -5.45 4.32
C GLU A 163 -6.91 -5.17 3.76
N ILE A 164 -5.87 -5.56 4.48
CA ILE A 164 -4.49 -5.48 4.00
C ILE A 164 -4.00 -6.91 3.83
N LYS A 165 -3.98 -7.36 2.58
CA LYS A 165 -3.52 -8.71 2.24
C LYS A 165 -2.00 -8.81 2.41
N ASN A 166 -1.55 -9.98 2.83
CA ASN A 166 -0.12 -10.27 3.04
C ASN A 166 0.55 -9.26 3.98
N TYR A 167 -0.20 -8.73 4.96
CA TYR A 167 0.32 -7.74 5.90
C TYR A 167 1.42 -8.32 6.79
N ILE A 168 1.21 -9.54 7.27
CA ILE A 168 2.21 -10.31 8.03
C ILE A 168 2.40 -11.61 7.28
N SER A 169 3.44 -11.72 6.45
CA SER A 169 3.62 -12.85 5.53
C SER A 169 2.34 -13.11 4.70
N ASN A 170 1.73 -14.28 4.79
CA ASN A 170 0.50 -14.65 4.09
C ASN A 170 -0.79 -14.40 4.91
N ILE A 171 -0.71 -13.63 6.00
CA ILE A 171 -1.85 -13.30 6.85
C ILE A 171 -2.42 -11.94 6.42
N THR A 172 -3.74 -11.93 6.17
CA THR A 172 -4.50 -10.71 5.91
C THR A 172 -4.88 -10.03 7.22
N LEU A 173 -4.74 -8.71 7.28
CA LEU A 173 -5.20 -7.89 8.40
C LEU A 173 -6.61 -7.36 8.09
N PRO A 174 -7.67 -7.93 8.69
CA PRO A 174 -9.04 -7.46 8.51
C PRO A 174 -9.33 -6.33 9.50
N ILE A 175 -9.63 -5.14 8.99
CA ILE A 175 -9.94 -3.94 9.78
C ILE A 175 -11.41 -3.59 9.61
N VAL A 176 -12.13 -3.37 10.70
CA VAL A 176 -13.41 -2.65 10.69
C VAL A 176 -13.11 -1.17 10.74
N THR A 177 -13.80 -0.40 9.90
CA THR A 177 -13.53 1.04 9.78
C THR A 177 -14.75 1.88 10.01
N GLU A 178 -14.52 3.09 10.51
CA GLU A 178 -15.46 4.20 10.58
C GLU A 178 -14.94 5.32 9.70
N ILE A 179 -15.78 5.78 8.78
CA ILE A 179 -15.44 6.81 7.79
C ILE A 179 -16.29 8.03 8.10
N CYS A 180 -15.65 9.19 8.25
CA CYS A 180 -16.29 10.44 8.59
C CYS A 180 -15.71 11.59 7.77
N MET A 181 -16.57 12.44 7.19
CA MET A 181 -16.19 13.74 6.68
C MET A 181 -16.02 14.69 7.87
N LYS A 182 -14.81 15.16 8.12
CA LYS A 182 -14.46 16.02 9.25
C LYS A 182 -14.63 17.48 8.92
N ASN A 183 -14.19 17.88 7.73
CA ASN A 183 -14.19 19.26 7.32
C ASN A 183 -14.59 19.39 5.85
N TYR A 184 -15.37 20.43 5.55
CA TYR A 184 -15.73 20.84 4.20
C TYR A 184 -15.57 22.36 4.14
N ASP A 185 -14.44 22.82 3.65
CA ASP A 185 -14.06 24.23 3.63
C ASP A 185 -14.02 24.76 2.20
N MET A 186 -15.08 25.46 1.82
CA MET A 186 -15.19 26.08 0.49
C MET A 186 -14.18 27.19 0.29
N SER A 187 -13.76 27.90 1.36
CA SER A 187 -12.81 29.01 1.25
C SER A 187 -11.40 28.52 0.94
N LYS A 188 -11.06 27.35 1.47
CA LYS A 188 -9.79 26.65 1.19
C LYS A 188 -9.93 25.64 0.03
N ASN A 189 -11.10 25.49 -0.58
CA ASN A 189 -11.40 24.49 -1.60
C ASN A 189 -11.00 23.08 -1.18
N MET A 190 -11.25 22.71 0.08
CA MET A 190 -10.72 21.50 0.70
C MET A 190 -11.79 20.68 1.42
N LEU A 191 -11.74 19.36 1.18
CA LEU A 191 -12.53 18.34 1.87
C LEU A 191 -11.60 17.43 2.66
N GLU A 192 -11.89 17.22 3.95
CA GLU A 192 -11.17 16.28 4.82
C GLU A 192 -12.04 15.06 5.14
N ILE A 193 -11.52 13.86 4.83
CA ILE A 193 -12.13 12.57 5.18
C ILE A 193 -11.19 11.81 6.10
N VAL A 194 -11.70 11.38 7.25
CA VAL A 194 -10.98 10.58 8.23
C VAL A 194 -11.54 9.17 8.27
N ILE A 195 -10.67 8.18 8.19
CA ILE A 195 -10.99 6.77 8.37
C ILE A 195 -10.22 6.27 9.59
N LYS A 196 -10.95 5.80 10.60
CA LYS A 196 -10.38 5.12 11.76
C LYS A 196 -10.81 3.67 11.75
N GLY A 197 -9.93 2.79 12.19
CA GLY A 197 -10.26 1.37 12.21
C GLY A 197 -9.48 0.59 13.24
N HIS A 198 -9.97 -0.59 13.54
CA HIS A 198 -9.34 -1.55 14.43
C HIS A 198 -9.47 -2.97 13.89
N LEU A 199 -8.62 -3.85 14.36
CA LEU A 199 -8.63 -5.25 13.98
C LEU A 199 -10.02 -5.86 14.27
N ARG A 200 -10.55 -6.59 13.29
CA ARG A 200 -11.85 -7.25 13.45
C ARG A 200 -11.68 -8.50 14.30
N ASP A 201 -12.25 -8.45 15.49
CA ASP A 201 -12.26 -9.58 16.42
C ASP A 201 -12.92 -10.83 15.80
N GLY A 202 -12.35 -12.01 16.08
CA GLY A 202 -12.86 -13.30 15.62
C GLY A 202 -12.58 -13.65 14.14
N ILE A 203 -12.05 -12.72 13.35
CA ILE A 203 -11.68 -12.98 11.94
C ILE A 203 -10.16 -13.14 11.76
N PHE A 204 -9.37 -12.37 12.51
CA PHE A 204 -7.91 -12.50 12.45
C PHE A 204 -7.45 -13.82 13.07
N ASN A 205 -6.61 -14.57 12.34
CA ASN A 205 -6.10 -15.86 12.79
C ASN A 205 -4.91 -15.68 13.75
N ASN A 206 -5.21 -15.37 15.02
CA ASN A 206 -4.20 -15.25 16.09
C ASN A 206 -3.39 -16.53 16.29
N TYR A 207 -4.00 -17.71 16.08
CA TYR A 207 -3.28 -18.99 16.22
C TYR A 207 -2.14 -19.08 15.18
N LYS A 208 -2.44 -18.88 13.90
CA LYS A 208 -1.45 -18.92 12.82
C LYS A 208 -0.38 -17.84 13.01
N PHE A 209 -0.78 -16.65 13.46
CA PHE A 209 0.15 -15.56 13.78
C PHE A 209 1.13 -15.95 14.90
N ASN A 210 0.62 -16.47 16.00
CA ASN A 210 1.45 -16.87 17.14
C ASN A 210 2.35 -18.06 16.81
N GLU A 211 1.86 -19.03 16.03
CA GLU A 211 2.65 -20.18 15.55
C GLU A 211 3.83 -19.72 14.68
N MET A 212 3.62 -18.76 13.79
CA MET A 212 4.67 -18.23 12.90
C MET A 212 5.86 -17.62 13.64
N PHE A 213 5.61 -17.04 14.82
CA PHE A 213 6.63 -16.35 15.62
C PHE A 213 7.00 -17.11 16.90
N ASN A 214 6.48 -18.32 17.11
CA ASN A 214 6.64 -19.10 18.35
C ASN A 214 6.18 -18.32 19.60
N PHE A 215 5.14 -17.49 19.46
CA PHE A 215 4.58 -16.76 20.59
C PHE A 215 3.62 -17.62 21.42
N ASN A 216 3.35 -17.18 22.65
CA ASN A 216 2.31 -17.82 23.48
C ASN A 216 0.95 -17.77 22.75
N LYS A 217 0.27 -18.93 22.66
CA LYS A 217 -1.01 -19.09 21.95
C LYS A 217 -2.13 -18.18 22.49
N SER A 218 -2.04 -17.70 23.71
CA SER A 218 -3.00 -16.78 24.33
C SER A 218 -2.84 -15.32 23.91
N GLN A 219 -1.70 -14.95 23.31
CA GLN A 219 -1.45 -13.57 22.89
C GLN A 219 -2.37 -13.17 21.74
N LYS A 220 -2.96 -11.98 21.85
CA LYS A 220 -3.82 -11.40 20.80
C LYS A 220 -3.15 -10.20 20.18
N LEU A 221 -3.10 -10.18 18.86
CA LEU A 221 -2.69 -9.00 18.12
C LEU A 221 -3.77 -7.92 18.26
N LYS A 222 -3.36 -6.69 18.51
CA LYS A 222 -4.18 -5.48 18.39
C LYS A 222 -3.67 -4.68 17.20
N SER A 223 -4.58 -4.15 16.39
CA SER A 223 -4.18 -3.28 15.28
C SER A 223 -5.12 -2.10 15.18
N GLU A 224 -4.55 -0.94 14.91
CA GLU A 224 -5.23 0.33 14.73
C GLU A 224 -4.85 0.90 13.36
N LEU A 225 -5.82 1.50 12.68
CA LEU A 225 -5.68 2.17 11.41
C LEU A 225 -6.19 3.61 11.55
N GLU A 226 -5.44 4.56 11.04
CA GLU A 226 -5.91 5.91 10.80
C GLU A 226 -5.47 6.37 9.42
N ILE A 227 -6.42 6.88 8.63
CA ILE A 227 -6.17 7.47 7.32
C ILE A 227 -6.86 8.82 7.29
N VAL A 228 -6.13 9.86 6.89
CA VAL A 228 -6.65 11.20 6.69
C VAL A 228 -6.42 11.59 5.23
N TYR A 229 -7.50 11.83 4.52
CA TYR A 229 -7.49 12.31 3.13
C TYR A 229 -7.87 13.77 3.06
N TYR A 230 -7.16 14.51 2.23
CA TYR A 230 -7.48 15.87 1.84
C TYR A 230 -7.70 15.92 0.33
N PHE A 231 -8.89 16.33 -0.08
CA PHE A 231 -9.27 16.43 -1.49
C PHE A 231 -9.56 17.89 -1.86
N GLU A 232 -9.24 18.25 -3.08
CA GLU A 232 -9.69 19.49 -3.70
C GLU A 232 -11.17 19.36 -4.07
N ILE A 233 -12.04 20.25 -3.56
CA ILE A 233 -13.50 20.14 -3.74
C ILE A 233 -13.88 20.26 -5.23
N THR A 234 -13.30 21.23 -5.94
CA THR A 234 -13.67 21.54 -7.32
C THR A 234 -13.30 20.47 -8.31
N THR A 235 -12.18 19.78 -8.11
CA THR A 235 -11.67 18.78 -9.05
C THR A 235 -11.82 17.34 -8.55
N GLY A 236 -12.01 17.16 -7.25
CA GLY A 236 -11.97 15.86 -6.58
C GLY A 236 -10.56 15.25 -6.49
N TYR A 237 -9.50 15.99 -6.85
CA TYR A 237 -8.16 15.45 -6.78
C TYR A 237 -7.67 15.29 -5.35
N LEU A 238 -6.95 14.20 -5.11
CA LEU A 238 -6.23 13.99 -3.86
C LEU A 238 -5.11 15.04 -3.74
N LEU A 239 -5.13 15.80 -2.67
CA LEU A 239 -4.08 16.77 -2.32
C LEU A 239 -3.04 16.11 -1.43
N LYS A 240 -3.52 15.43 -0.36
CA LYS A 240 -2.69 14.75 0.63
C LYS A 240 -3.41 13.54 1.21
N CYS A 241 -2.65 12.52 1.55
CA CYS A 241 -3.11 11.39 2.36
C CYS A 241 -2.05 11.06 3.40
N ASP A 242 -2.45 11.01 4.66
CA ASP A 242 -1.65 10.48 5.76
C ASP A 242 -2.28 9.16 6.22
N CYS A 243 -1.50 8.09 6.27
CA CYS A 243 -1.95 6.78 6.74
C CYS A 243 -1.01 6.26 7.82
N SER A 244 -1.56 5.76 8.92
CA SER A 244 -0.83 5.08 9.98
C SER A 244 -1.52 3.77 10.32
N ILE A 245 -0.73 2.68 10.36
CA ILE A 245 -1.18 1.36 10.78
C ILE A 245 -0.23 0.87 11.85
N ILE A 246 -0.75 0.62 13.04
CA ILE A 246 0.02 0.12 14.16
C ILE A 246 -0.55 -1.23 14.58
N SER A 247 0.29 -2.26 14.59
CA SER A 247 -0.07 -3.61 15.06
C SER A 247 0.88 -4.01 16.18
N LYS A 248 0.34 -4.45 17.30
CA LYS A 248 1.15 -4.79 18.49
C LYS A 248 0.54 -5.86 19.36
N ASN A 249 1.41 -6.63 20.02
CA ASN A 249 1.15 -7.40 21.23
C ASN A 249 2.37 -7.27 22.17
N GLU A 250 2.54 -8.16 23.13
CA GLU A 250 3.65 -8.11 24.10
C GLU A 250 5.04 -8.24 23.43
N ASN A 251 5.14 -9.08 22.39
CA ASN A 251 6.39 -9.46 21.75
C ASN A 251 6.54 -8.94 20.30
N TYR A 252 5.50 -8.29 19.77
CA TYR A 252 5.43 -7.86 18.40
C TYR A 252 5.02 -6.41 18.30
N PHE A 253 5.74 -5.65 17.51
CA PHE A 253 5.39 -4.29 17.11
C PHE A 253 5.64 -4.10 15.62
N ARG A 254 4.66 -3.55 14.93
CA ARG A 254 4.78 -3.12 13.53
C ARG A 254 4.07 -1.79 13.34
N GLU A 255 4.74 -0.85 12.73
CA GLU A 255 4.20 0.44 12.33
C GLU A 255 4.48 0.68 10.84
N ASN A 256 3.43 1.02 10.09
CA ASN A 256 3.54 1.52 8.73
C ASN A 256 2.95 2.93 8.70
N LYS A 257 3.76 3.91 8.34
CA LYS A 257 3.30 5.26 8.05
C LYS A 257 3.50 5.56 6.57
N ILE A 258 2.47 6.07 5.92
CA ILE A 258 2.53 6.47 4.51
C ILE A 258 2.01 7.88 4.40
N LYS A 259 2.77 8.73 3.75
CA LYS A 259 2.40 10.10 3.41
C LYS A 259 2.43 10.25 1.89
N ILE A 260 1.33 10.69 1.32
CA ILE A 260 1.18 10.95 -0.12
C ILE A 260 0.87 12.43 -0.27
N ILE A 261 1.66 13.15 -1.07
CA ILE A 261 1.47 14.59 -1.30
C ILE A 261 1.46 14.86 -2.80
N ARG A 262 0.48 15.62 -3.29
CA ARG A 262 0.47 16.13 -4.65
C ARG A 262 1.57 17.20 -4.80
N LYS A 263 2.40 17.10 -5.84
CA LYS A 263 3.40 18.14 -6.13
C LYS A 263 2.73 19.49 -6.41
N GLY A 264 3.32 20.54 -5.87
CA GLY A 264 2.78 21.91 -5.99
C GLY A 264 1.78 22.29 -4.89
N THR A 265 1.48 21.40 -3.97
CA THR A 265 0.75 21.72 -2.74
C THR A 265 1.79 22.03 -1.65
N GLU A 266 1.90 23.28 -1.23
CA GLU A 266 2.82 23.66 -0.15
C GLU A 266 2.27 23.21 1.20
N GLU A 267 3.13 22.64 2.07
CA GLU A 267 2.72 22.19 3.42
C GLU A 267 2.19 23.33 4.30
N ASN A 268 2.54 24.58 3.99
CA ASN A 268 2.19 25.76 4.77
C ASN A 268 0.73 26.23 4.57
N GLU A 269 -0.01 25.69 3.62
CA GLU A 269 -1.42 26.06 3.39
C GLU A 269 -2.42 25.27 4.26
N TRP A 270 -1.94 24.35 5.11
CA TRP A 270 -2.76 23.35 5.82
C TRP A 270 -2.86 23.55 7.35
N ILE A 271 -2.30 24.67 7.88
CA ILE A 271 -2.34 24.99 9.32
C ILE A 271 -3.45 26.00 9.63
#